data_277dff4a8fe01692569885f0bf880aec
#
_entry.id   277dff4a8fe01692569885f0bf880aec
#
_cell.length_a   1.000
_cell.length_b   1.000
_cell.length_c   1.000
_cell.angle_alpha   90.00
_cell.angle_beta   90.00
_cell.angle_gamma   90.00
#
_symmetry.space_group_name_H-M   'P 1'
#
loop_
_entity.id
_entity.type
_entity.pdbx_description
1 polymer ?
#
loop_
_entity_poly.entity_id
_entity_poly.type
_entity_poly.pdbx_seq_one_letter_code
_entity_poly.pdbx_strand_id
1 'polypeptide(L)'
;MIVEEDIALIVKDDSGTELLDIINVEEEKADAKYEPINHCLAVVKVGSDYLLGWNKYRQDWEIFGGCREENETLRECINRECNEELGLKNVDFSYIGLMHYHMAPGYFDPEWHYEYGGLYGISLPVEYMENINKCRTDKEEVEKLAFYSDLKGKEKIAPIDEKLLEYWKN
;
A
#
# COMPACT_ATOMS: atom_id res chain seq x y z
N MET A 1 30.41 20.06 12.15
CA MET A 1 29.73 18.92 12.76
C MET A 1 28.43 18.70 11.99
N ILE A 2 28.39 17.68 11.19
CA ILE A 2 27.17 17.29 10.49
C ILE A 2 26.33 16.60 11.54
N VAL A 3 25.25 17.22 11.98
CA VAL A 3 24.22 16.54 12.73
C VAL A 3 23.54 15.65 11.71
N GLU A 4 23.76 14.32 11.80
CA GLU A 4 22.80 13.39 11.19
C GLU A 4 21.47 13.74 11.85
N GLU A 5 20.58 14.40 11.09
CA GLU A 5 19.19 14.46 11.50
C GLU A 5 18.74 13.00 11.59
N ASP A 6 18.47 12.54 12.79
CA ASP A 6 17.74 11.30 13.02
C ASP A 6 16.47 11.39 12.19
N ILE A 7 16.45 10.74 11.02
CA ILE A 7 15.22 10.59 10.25
C ILE A 7 14.29 9.80 11.13
N ALA A 8 13.35 10.51 11.77
CA ALA A 8 12.39 9.88 12.65
C ALA A 8 11.55 8.92 11.83
N LEU A 9 11.71 7.62 12.08
CA LEU A 9 10.90 6.60 11.45
C LEU A 9 9.42 6.85 11.73
N ILE A 10 8.57 6.64 10.73
CA ILE A 10 7.12 6.83 10.87
C ILE A 10 6.52 5.67 11.66
N VAL A 11 6.84 4.45 11.26
CA VAL A 11 6.33 3.22 11.89
C VAL A 11 7.22 2.03 11.55
N LYS A 12 7.24 1.04 12.42
CA LYS A 12 7.96 -0.22 12.27
C LYS A 12 6.96 -1.38 12.36
N ASP A 13 7.11 -2.36 11.48
CA ASP A 13 6.29 -3.56 11.53
C ASP A 13 6.90 -4.67 12.41
N ASP A 14 6.19 -5.79 12.52
CA ASP A 14 6.60 -6.91 13.37
C ASP A 14 7.87 -7.62 12.88
N SER A 15 8.21 -7.50 11.59
CA SER A 15 9.44 -8.06 11.03
C SER A 15 10.66 -7.16 11.24
N GLY A 16 10.43 -5.92 11.67
CA GLY A 16 11.46 -4.90 11.83
C GLY A 16 11.61 -3.97 10.63
N THR A 17 10.85 -4.16 9.56
CA THR A 17 10.79 -3.23 8.43
C THR A 17 10.28 -1.88 8.89
N GLU A 18 10.94 -0.82 8.46
CA GLU A 18 10.68 0.54 8.88
C GLU A 18 10.17 1.38 7.71
N LEU A 19 9.03 2.06 7.90
CA LEU A 19 8.62 3.14 7.03
C LEU A 19 9.25 4.42 7.54
N LEU A 20 10.17 4.97 6.75
CA LEU A 20 10.99 6.12 7.16
C LEU A 20 10.34 7.45 6.81
N ASP A 21 9.73 7.53 5.62
CA ASP A 21 9.22 8.79 5.08
C ASP A 21 8.21 8.54 3.96
N ILE A 22 7.38 9.55 3.71
CA ILE A 22 6.59 9.69 2.49
C ILE A 22 7.17 10.89 1.74
N ILE A 23 7.91 10.60 0.69
CA ILE A 23 8.65 11.61 -0.06
C ILE A 23 7.71 12.36 -1.00
N ASN A 24 7.76 13.69 -0.93
CA ASN A 24 7.02 14.55 -1.84
C ASN A 24 7.80 14.73 -3.15
N VAL A 25 7.64 13.79 -4.06
CA VAL A 25 8.20 13.81 -5.40
C VAL A 25 7.07 13.62 -6.40
N GLU A 26 7.12 14.33 -7.53
CA GLU A 26 6.11 14.18 -8.57
C GLU A 26 6.13 12.74 -9.14
N GLU A 27 4.95 12.20 -9.43
CA GLU A 27 4.78 10.83 -9.91
C GLU A 27 5.66 10.54 -11.14
N GLU A 28 5.68 11.44 -12.10
CA GLU A 28 6.42 11.30 -13.36
C GLU A 28 7.94 11.38 -13.19
N LYS A 29 8.40 11.95 -12.08
CA LYS A 29 9.83 12.17 -11.79
C LYS A 29 10.42 11.15 -10.82
N ALA A 30 9.59 10.32 -10.20
CA ALA A 30 10.02 9.41 -9.14
C ALA A 30 11.10 8.44 -9.64
N ASP A 31 10.88 7.78 -10.78
CA ASP A 31 11.81 6.80 -11.34
C ASP A 31 13.19 7.38 -11.70
N ALA A 32 13.25 8.66 -12.03
CA ALA A 32 14.52 9.32 -12.36
C ALA A 32 15.36 9.67 -11.13
N LYS A 33 14.75 9.74 -9.95
CA LYS A 33 15.38 10.20 -8.71
C LYS A 33 15.61 9.12 -7.68
N TYR A 34 14.79 8.08 -7.68
CA TYR A 34 14.79 7.04 -6.64
C TYR A 34 14.73 5.66 -7.25
N GLU A 35 15.50 4.73 -6.71
CA GLU A 35 15.47 3.31 -7.07
C GLU A 35 15.99 2.43 -5.93
N PRO A 36 15.52 1.20 -5.78
CA PRO A 36 14.45 0.61 -6.61
C PRO A 36 13.06 1.02 -6.12
N ILE A 37 12.15 1.32 -7.05
CA ILE A 37 10.72 1.49 -6.76
C ILE A 37 10.02 0.20 -7.19
N ASN A 38 9.81 -0.72 -6.28
CA ASN A 38 9.41 -2.11 -6.59
C ASN A 38 7.95 -2.42 -6.35
N HIS A 39 7.19 -1.53 -5.74
CA HIS A 39 5.77 -1.81 -5.47
C HIS A 39 4.94 -0.54 -5.41
N CYS A 40 3.63 -0.72 -5.41
CA CYS A 40 2.65 0.34 -5.21
C CYS A 40 1.59 -0.13 -4.23
N LEU A 41 1.13 0.79 -3.38
CA LEU A 41 0.01 0.55 -2.47
C LEU A 41 -1.05 1.63 -2.64
N ALA A 42 -2.30 1.27 -2.37
CA ALA A 42 -3.42 2.20 -2.38
C ALA A 42 -4.23 2.12 -1.10
N VAL A 43 -4.51 3.27 -0.52
CA VAL A 43 -5.52 3.43 0.52
C VAL A 43 -6.87 3.58 -0.16
N VAL A 44 -7.81 2.70 0.11
CA VAL A 44 -9.13 2.68 -0.51
C VAL A 44 -10.19 2.98 0.54
N LYS A 45 -10.94 4.07 0.33
CA LYS A 45 -12.16 4.35 1.09
C LYS A 45 -13.38 3.99 0.25
N VAL A 46 -14.34 3.34 0.87
CA VAL A 46 -15.65 3.08 0.27
C VAL A 46 -16.70 3.64 1.21
N GLY A 47 -17.43 4.63 0.73
CA GLY A 47 -18.22 5.48 1.62
C GLY A 47 -17.31 6.27 2.57
N SER A 48 -17.55 6.19 3.86
CA SER A 48 -16.79 6.92 4.89
C SER A 48 -15.72 6.07 5.58
N ASP A 49 -15.52 4.82 5.18
CA ASP A 49 -14.65 3.86 5.88
C ASP A 49 -13.55 3.31 4.96
N TYR A 50 -12.45 2.91 5.55
CA TYR A 50 -11.35 2.27 4.82
C TYR A 50 -11.63 0.80 4.59
N LEU A 51 -11.38 0.33 3.37
CA LEU A 51 -11.48 -1.07 3.01
C LEU A 51 -10.11 -1.74 3.16
N LEU A 52 -10.06 -2.91 3.79
CA LEU A 52 -8.87 -3.72 3.96
C LEU A 52 -9.09 -5.13 3.44
N GLY A 53 -7.99 -5.77 3.05
CA GLY A 53 -7.97 -7.17 2.61
C GLY A 53 -7.20 -8.04 3.58
N TRP A 54 -7.72 -9.24 3.85
CA TRP A 54 -7.03 -10.25 4.63
C TRP A 54 -6.00 -10.96 3.75
N ASN A 55 -4.72 -10.81 4.07
CA ASN A 55 -3.65 -11.53 3.39
C ASN A 55 -3.49 -12.91 4.00
N LYS A 56 -3.83 -13.92 3.22
CA LYS A 56 -3.81 -15.32 3.63
C LYS A 56 -2.41 -15.81 4.02
N TYR A 57 -1.39 -15.34 3.34
CA TYR A 57 -0.01 -15.78 3.56
C TYR A 57 0.64 -15.08 4.76
N ARG A 58 0.41 -13.78 4.91
CA ARG A 58 0.96 -13.00 6.02
C ARG A 58 0.07 -13.03 7.27
N GLN A 59 -1.18 -13.49 7.16
CA GLN A 59 -2.13 -13.60 8.28
C GLN A 59 -2.37 -12.25 8.97
N ASP A 60 -2.60 -11.21 8.18
CA ASP A 60 -2.97 -9.89 8.67
C ASP A 60 -3.85 -9.14 7.66
N TRP A 61 -4.45 -8.03 8.12
CA TRP A 61 -5.23 -7.14 7.28
C TRP A 61 -4.32 -6.06 6.69
N GLU A 62 -4.45 -5.84 5.39
CA GLU A 62 -3.57 -4.96 4.63
C GLU A 62 -4.35 -4.04 3.67
N ILE A 63 -3.72 -2.94 3.27
CA ILE A 63 -4.19 -2.15 2.13
C ILE A 63 -3.84 -2.87 0.82
N PHE A 64 -4.28 -2.33 -0.31
CA PHE A 64 -4.19 -3.00 -1.60
C PHE A 64 -2.96 -2.57 -2.39
N GLY A 65 -2.46 -3.46 -3.22
CA GLY A 65 -1.32 -3.23 -4.07
C GLY A 65 -0.40 -4.45 -4.14
N GLY A 66 0.76 -4.27 -4.72
CA GLY A 66 1.73 -5.34 -4.84
C GLY A 66 2.96 -4.95 -5.64
N CYS A 67 3.70 -5.96 -6.06
CA CYS A 67 4.96 -5.79 -6.76
C CYS A 67 4.78 -5.21 -8.15
N ARG A 68 5.66 -4.28 -8.49
CA ARG A 68 5.75 -3.70 -9.82
C ARG A 68 6.36 -4.71 -10.79
N GLU A 69 5.77 -4.83 -11.95
CA GLU A 69 6.31 -5.65 -13.04
C GLU A 69 7.32 -4.85 -13.87
N GLU A 70 8.18 -5.57 -14.60
CA GLU A 70 9.16 -4.96 -15.50
C GLU A 70 8.45 -4.13 -16.59
N ASN A 71 8.98 -2.94 -16.86
CA ASN A 71 8.44 -1.97 -17.82
C ASN A 71 7.07 -1.39 -17.48
N GLU A 72 6.57 -1.64 -16.28
CA GLU A 72 5.33 -1.10 -15.77
C GLU A 72 5.58 0.26 -15.11
N THR A 73 4.77 1.28 -15.42
CA THR A 73 4.79 2.53 -14.65
C THR A 73 4.17 2.31 -13.26
N LEU A 74 4.41 3.23 -12.33
CA LEU A 74 3.77 3.16 -11.01
C LEU A 74 2.25 3.14 -11.13
N ARG A 75 1.69 3.98 -11.99
CA ARG A 75 0.24 4.06 -12.22
C ARG A 75 -0.31 2.78 -12.85
N GLU A 76 0.39 2.20 -13.79
CA GLU A 76 0.00 0.91 -14.36
C GLU A 76 0.02 -0.20 -13.31
N CYS A 77 1.01 -0.18 -12.41
CA CYS A 77 1.10 -1.12 -11.30
C CYS A 77 -0.12 -1.05 -10.39
N ILE A 78 -0.47 0.13 -9.90
CA ILE A 78 -1.61 0.26 -8.99
C ILE A 78 -2.94 -0.07 -9.66
N ASN A 79 -3.10 0.31 -10.93
CA ASN A 79 -4.29 -0.04 -11.70
C ASN A 79 -4.43 -1.55 -11.87
N ARG A 80 -3.35 -2.25 -12.19
CA ARG A 80 -3.34 -3.72 -12.36
C ARG A 80 -3.63 -4.43 -11.04
N GLU A 81 -2.92 -4.08 -9.99
CA GLU A 81 -3.09 -4.71 -8.67
C GLU A 81 -4.51 -4.52 -8.12
N CYS A 82 -5.04 -3.31 -8.17
CA CYS A 82 -6.39 -3.05 -7.68
C CYS A 82 -7.48 -3.62 -8.59
N ASN A 83 -7.18 -3.86 -9.87
CA ASN A 83 -8.09 -4.63 -10.74
C ASN A 83 -8.15 -6.10 -10.30
N GLU A 84 -7.01 -6.70 -10.02
CA GLU A 84 -6.92 -8.09 -9.56
C GLU A 84 -7.57 -8.28 -8.18
N GLU A 85 -7.23 -7.42 -7.24
CA GLU A 85 -7.66 -7.56 -5.84
C GLU A 85 -9.09 -7.06 -5.59
N LEU A 86 -9.54 -6.05 -6.30
CA LEU A 86 -10.81 -5.37 -6.07
C LEU A 86 -11.73 -5.32 -7.30
N GLY A 87 -11.27 -5.75 -8.46
CA GLY A 87 -12.03 -5.64 -9.70
C GLY A 87 -12.24 -4.19 -10.17
N LEU A 88 -11.44 -3.25 -9.71
CA LEU A 88 -11.56 -1.84 -10.09
C LEU A 88 -11.01 -1.61 -11.50
N LYS A 89 -11.83 -0.99 -12.35
CA LYS A 89 -11.48 -0.61 -13.72
C LYS A 89 -11.88 0.83 -13.98
N ASN A 90 -11.07 1.54 -14.76
CA ASN A 90 -11.36 2.91 -15.17
C ASN A 90 -11.62 3.85 -13.98
N VAL A 91 -10.87 3.65 -12.89
CA VAL A 91 -10.88 4.53 -11.73
C VAL A 91 -9.62 5.37 -11.71
N ASP A 92 -9.69 6.55 -11.12
CA ASP A 92 -8.59 7.49 -11.09
C ASP A 92 -8.02 7.57 -9.67
N PHE A 93 -6.90 6.87 -9.46
CA PHE A 93 -6.16 6.95 -8.20
C PHE A 93 -5.44 8.28 -8.07
N SER A 94 -5.51 8.88 -6.90
CA SER A 94 -4.71 10.06 -6.57
C SER A 94 -3.34 9.64 -6.07
N TYR A 95 -2.29 10.12 -6.69
CA TYR A 95 -0.93 9.91 -6.21
C TYR A 95 -0.69 10.75 -4.96
N ILE A 96 -0.16 10.13 -3.90
CA ILE A 96 0.12 10.80 -2.62
C ILE A 96 1.60 11.14 -2.49
N GLY A 97 2.47 10.18 -2.76
CA GLY A 97 3.91 10.35 -2.62
C GLY A 97 4.65 9.02 -2.75
N LEU A 98 5.94 9.05 -2.46
CA LEU A 98 6.80 7.88 -2.54
C LEU A 98 7.16 7.42 -1.14
N MET A 99 6.74 6.21 -0.78
CA MET A 99 7.12 5.57 0.48
C MET A 99 8.61 5.20 0.44
N HIS A 100 9.32 5.48 1.53
CA HIS A 100 10.72 5.11 1.70
C HIS A 100 10.84 4.11 2.84
N TYR A 101 11.37 2.94 2.52
CA TYR A 101 11.49 1.82 3.46
C TYR A 101 12.92 1.45 3.75
N HIS A 102 13.17 1.06 5.00
CA HIS A 102 14.31 0.26 5.39
C HIS A 102 13.80 -1.17 5.66
N MET A 103 14.06 -2.06 4.70
CA MET A 103 13.49 -3.39 4.68
C MET A 103 14.32 -4.36 5.53
N ALA A 104 13.65 -5.05 6.43
CA ALA A 104 14.25 -6.14 7.20
C ALA A 104 14.57 -7.34 6.30
N PRO A 105 15.58 -8.15 6.66
CA PRO A 105 15.88 -9.38 5.93
C PRO A 105 14.66 -10.28 5.78
N GLY A 106 14.47 -10.83 4.60
CA GLY A 106 13.33 -11.69 4.28
C GLY A 106 13.73 -12.82 3.34
N TYR A 107 12.74 -13.55 2.85
CA TYR A 107 12.97 -14.72 2.00
C TYR A 107 13.69 -14.37 0.69
N PHE A 108 13.31 -13.26 0.05
CA PHE A 108 13.84 -12.85 -1.25
C PHE A 108 15.14 -12.05 -1.15
N ASP A 109 15.35 -11.38 -0.03
CA ASP A 109 16.56 -10.62 0.24
C ASP A 109 17.00 -10.85 1.68
N PRO A 110 18.13 -11.57 1.90
CA PRO A 110 18.58 -11.92 3.23
C PRO A 110 19.27 -10.78 3.98
N GLU A 111 19.42 -9.62 3.35
CA GLU A 111 20.12 -8.46 3.93
C GLU A 111 19.16 -7.29 4.13
N TRP A 112 19.48 -6.42 5.09
CA TRP A 112 18.84 -5.12 5.22
C TRP A 112 19.12 -4.28 3.98
N HIS A 113 18.10 -3.65 3.44
CA HIS A 113 18.23 -2.80 2.26
C HIS A 113 17.16 -1.71 2.25
N TYR A 114 17.32 -0.72 1.38
CA TYR A 114 16.35 0.33 1.17
C TYR A 114 15.58 0.09 -0.11
N GLU A 115 14.29 0.37 -0.08
CA GLU A 115 13.45 0.37 -1.27
C GLU A 115 12.34 1.42 -1.16
N TYR A 116 11.67 1.66 -2.27
CA TYR A 116 10.64 2.66 -2.39
C TYR A 116 9.36 2.03 -2.96
N GLY A 117 8.23 2.68 -2.66
CA GLY A 117 6.94 2.28 -3.23
C GLY A 117 6.05 3.48 -3.49
N GLY A 118 5.26 3.42 -4.55
CA GLY A 118 4.26 4.45 -4.84
C GLY A 118 3.05 4.33 -3.92
N LEU A 119 2.63 5.44 -3.32
CA LEU A 119 1.45 5.49 -2.48
C LEU A 119 0.34 6.27 -3.17
N TYR A 120 -0.83 5.64 -3.25
CA TYR A 120 -2.04 6.18 -3.87
C TYR A 120 -3.21 6.14 -2.91
N GLY A 121 -4.24 6.92 -3.22
CA GLY A 121 -5.50 6.90 -2.51
C GLY A 121 -6.67 7.00 -3.47
N ILE A 122 -7.82 6.47 -3.07
CA ILE A 122 -9.07 6.60 -3.80
C ILE A 122 -10.24 6.55 -2.83
N SER A 123 -11.27 7.35 -3.14
CA SER A 123 -12.54 7.33 -2.42
C SER A 123 -13.64 6.94 -3.39
N LEU A 124 -14.37 5.88 -3.05
CA LEU A 124 -15.43 5.32 -3.88
C LEU A 124 -16.77 5.42 -3.14
N PRO A 125 -17.89 5.62 -3.88
CA PRO A 125 -19.21 5.49 -3.28
C PRO A 125 -19.46 4.09 -2.74
N VAL A 126 -20.33 3.98 -1.73
CA VAL A 126 -20.65 2.70 -1.08
C VAL A 126 -21.21 1.66 -2.06
N GLU A 127 -21.83 2.09 -3.14
CA GLU A 127 -22.39 1.24 -4.19
C GLU A 127 -21.34 0.40 -4.91
N TYR A 128 -20.06 0.81 -4.88
CA TYR A 128 -18.95 0.03 -5.44
C TYR A 128 -18.72 -1.32 -4.77
N MET A 129 -19.16 -1.50 -3.50
CA MET A 129 -18.94 -2.77 -2.79
C MET A 129 -19.58 -3.96 -3.50
N GLU A 130 -20.77 -3.81 -4.07
CA GLU A 130 -21.41 -4.88 -4.84
C GLU A 130 -20.56 -5.28 -6.05
N ASN A 131 -20.06 -4.28 -6.78
CA ASN A 131 -19.21 -4.51 -7.95
C ASN A 131 -17.86 -5.13 -7.56
N ILE A 132 -17.24 -4.65 -6.50
CA ILE A 132 -15.98 -5.21 -5.96
C ILE A 132 -16.15 -6.69 -5.64
N ASN A 133 -17.21 -7.06 -4.91
CA ASN A 133 -17.45 -8.44 -4.54
C ASN A 133 -17.70 -9.36 -5.74
N LYS A 134 -18.27 -8.83 -6.83
CA LYS A 134 -18.53 -9.60 -8.06
C LYS A 134 -17.32 -9.70 -8.97
N CYS A 135 -16.49 -8.65 -9.04
CA CYS A 135 -15.49 -8.50 -10.09
C CYS A 135 -14.06 -8.82 -9.65
N ARG A 136 -13.77 -8.88 -8.35
CA ARG A 136 -12.43 -9.22 -7.89
C ARG A 136 -12.04 -10.64 -8.25
N THR A 137 -10.81 -10.84 -8.73
CA THR A 137 -10.32 -12.14 -9.21
C THR A 137 -9.28 -12.77 -8.30
N ASP A 138 -8.40 -11.97 -7.67
CA ASP A 138 -7.43 -12.48 -6.72
C ASP A 138 -8.09 -12.72 -5.36
N LYS A 139 -8.39 -13.99 -5.08
CA LYS A 139 -8.95 -14.46 -3.81
C LYS A 139 -8.01 -15.42 -3.07
N GLU A 140 -6.80 -15.61 -3.59
CA GLU A 140 -5.79 -16.43 -2.93
C GLU A 140 -4.96 -15.59 -1.97
N GLU A 141 -4.35 -14.53 -2.43
CA GLU A 141 -3.57 -13.63 -1.58
C GLU A 141 -4.51 -12.78 -0.71
N VAL A 142 -5.48 -12.12 -1.32
CA VAL A 142 -6.53 -11.36 -0.63
C VAL A 142 -7.79 -12.25 -0.51
N GLU A 143 -7.88 -13.00 0.58
CA GLU A 143 -8.94 -14.00 0.76
C GLU A 143 -10.31 -13.38 1.00
N LYS A 144 -10.37 -12.31 1.79
CA LYS A 144 -11.61 -11.64 2.20
C LYS A 144 -11.38 -10.15 2.42
N LEU A 145 -12.48 -9.39 2.44
CA LEU A 145 -12.49 -7.95 2.64
C LEU A 145 -13.26 -7.60 3.90
N ALA A 146 -12.86 -6.52 4.56
CA ALA A 146 -13.60 -5.93 5.68
C ALA A 146 -13.28 -4.43 5.81
N PHE A 147 -14.11 -3.72 6.54
CA PHE A 147 -13.91 -2.31 6.83
C PHE A 147 -13.08 -2.12 8.10
N TYR A 148 -12.24 -1.10 8.08
CA TYR A 148 -11.34 -0.76 9.18
C TYR A 148 -12.06 -0.57 10.50
N SER A 149 -13.24 0.06 10.50
CA SER A 149 -14.04 0.27 11.72
C SER A 149 -14.43 -1.04 12.41
N ASP A 150 -14.58 -2.13 11.65
CA ASP A 150 -14.89 -3.46 12.19
C ASP A 150 -13.66 -4.21 12.72
N LEU A 151 -12.47 -3.79 12.29
CA LEU A 151 -11.19 -4.47 12.57
C LEU A 151 -10.38 -3.80 13.66
N LYS A 152 -10.47 -2.48 13.76
CA LYS A 152 -9.65 -1.66 14.67
C LYS A 152 -9.75 -2.13 16.11
N GLY A 153 -8.61 -2.46 16.71
CA GLY A 153 -8.50 -2.94 18.07
C GLY A 153 -9.02 -4.35 18.31
N LYS A 154 -9.45 -5.07 17.28
CA LYS A 154 -10.03 -6.42 17.37
C LYS A 154 -9.20 -7.47 16.63
N GLU A 155 -8.64 -7.14 15.50
CA GLU A 155 -7.87 -8.06 14.67
C GLU A 155 -6.52 -7.48 14.29
N LYS A 156 -5.61 -8.34 13.83
CA LYS A 156 -4.27 -7.95 13.45
C LYS A 156 -4.29 -7.19 12.11
N ILE A 157 -3.93 -5.92 12.15
CA ILE A 157 -3.72 -5.07 10.97
C ILE A 157 -2.21 -4.86 10.82
N ALA A 158 -1.69 -5.00 9.62
CA ALA A 158 -0.28 -4.73 9.35
C ALA A 158 0.07 -3.30 9.79
N PRO A 159 1.07 -3.11 10.68
CA PRO A 159 1.30 -1.79 11.31
C PRO A 159 1.61 -0.67 10.32
N ILE A 160 2.38 -0.95 9.27
CA ILE A 160 2.68 0.04 8.23
C ILE A 160 1.41 0.41 7.47
N ASP A 161 0.63 -0.57 7.09
CA ASP A 161 -0.62 -0.39 6.34
C ASP A 161 -1.63 0.42 7.14
N GLU A 162 -1.79 0.11 8.43
CA GLU A 162 -2.67 0.89 9.31
C GLU A 162 -2.23 2.35 9.40
N LYS A 163 -0.95 2.60 9.51
CA LYS A 163 -0.39 3.97 9.55
C LYS A 163 -0.66 4.72 8.24
N LEU A 164 -0.55 4.05 7.12
CA LEU A 164 -0.77 4.66 5.80
C LEU A 164 -2.21 5.15 5.59
N LEU A 165 -3.19 4.62 6.31
CA LEU A 165 -4.58 5.10 6.25
C LEU A 165 -4.67 6.61 6.57
N GLU A 166 -3.80 7.11 7.45
CA GLU A 166 -3.78 8.53 7.84
C GLU A 166 -3.42 9.48 6.69
N TYR A 167 -2.82 8.98 5.61
CA TYR A 167 -2.37 9.78 4.47
C TYR A 167 -3.47 10.00 3.42
N TRP A 168 -4.62 9.35 3.57
CA TRP A 168 -5.76 9.53 2.67
C TRP A 168 -7.04 9.75 3.48
N LYS A 169 -7.49 11.00 3.58
CA LYS A 169 -8.67 11.39 4.39
C LYS A 169 -9.84 11.94 3.55
N ASN A 170 -9.67 12.01 2.26
CA ASN A 170 -10.66 12.61 1.35
C ASN A 170 -11.92 11.77 1.14
#